data_96045ed9286a7bacb692f2f64961cb6c
#
_entry.id   96045ed9286a7bacb692f2f64961cb6c
#
_cell.length_a   1.000
_cell.length_b   1.000
_cell.length_c   1.000
_cell.angle_alpha   90.00
_cell.angle_beta   90.00
_cell.angle_gamma   90.00
#
_symmetry.space_group_name_H-M   'P 1'
#
loop_
_entity.id
_entity.type
_entity.pdbx_description
1 polymer ?
#
loop_
_entity_poly.entity_id
_entity_poly.type
_entity_poly.pdbx_seq_one_letter_code
_entity_poly.pdbx_strand_id
1 'polypeptide(L)'
;MNDLVETFARNAERAGFVVHRAERPSLPDAGVSRAAYGVAATGSVVLAASPDEPRSRHLLPDVHMSLLREDAIVPDLASLFAVLGGRLPSALAIVTGPSRSADIEQRLVVGVHGPREVHVVLERA
;
A
#
# COMPACT_ATOMS: atom_id res chain seq x y z
N MET A 1 -2.15 12.99 -19.58
CA MET A 1 -3.05 12.96 -18.44
C MET A 1 -3.30 11.52 -18.00
N ASN A 2 -3.24 11.28 -16.73
CA ASN A 2 -3.31 9.92 -16.26
C ASN A 2 -4.51 9.72 -15.32
N ASP A 3 -5.61 9.22 -15.89
CA ASP A 3 -6.83 9.01 -15.12
C ASP A 3 -6.66 7.95 -14.04
N LEU A 4 -5.74 6.99 -14.22
CA LEU A 4 -5.50 5.99 -13.21
C LEU A 4 -4.93 6.61 -11.93
N VAL A 5 -4.04 7.59 -12.09
CA VAL A 5 -3.46 8.25 -10.92
C VAL A 5 -4.55 8.98 -10.13
N GLU A 6 -5.41 9.71 -10.84
CA GLU A 6 -6.48 10.45 -10.17
C GLU A 6 -7.50 9.51 -9.51
N THR A 7 -7.83 8.43 -10.20
CA THR A 7 -8.74 7.44 -9.64
C THR A 7 -8.13 6.79 -8.39
N PHE A 8 -6.86 6.44 -8.47
CA PHE A 8 -6.17 5.87 -7.33
C PHE A 8 -6.18 6.85 -6.14
N ALA A 9 -5.80 8.10 -6.39
CA ALA A 9 -5.72 9.08 -5.32
C ALA A 9 -7.05 9.27 -4.62
N ARG A 10 -8.13 9.38 -5.39
CA ARG A 10 -9.47 9.56 -4.85
C ARG A 10 -9.87 8.36 -3.99
N ASN A 11 -9.66 7.16 -4.51
CA ASN A 11 -10.07 5.96 -3.79
C ASN A 11 -9.18 5.70 -2.58
N ALA A 12 -7.89 6.03 -2.67
CA ALA A 12 -6.99 5.90 -1.53
C ALA A 12 -7.43 6.84 -0.41
N GLU A 13 -7.80 8.07 -0.74
CA GLU A 13 -8.29 9.00 0.26
C GLU A 13 -9.57 8.51 0.90
N ARG A 14 -10.48 7.95 0.12
CA ARG A 14 -11.71 7.37 0.65
C ARG A 14 -11.43 6.21 1.59
N ALA A 15 -10.40 5.44 1.29
CA ALA A 15 -10.02 4.32 2.13
C ALA A 15 -9.33 4.75 3.41
N GLY A 16 -8.86 5.99 3.47
CA GLY A 16 -8.24 6.51 4.68
C GLY A 16 -6.76 6.84 4.56
N PHE A 17 -6.19 6.74 3.37
CA PHE A 17 -4.82 7.18 3.16
C PHE A 17 -4.74 8.70 3.10
N VAL A 18 -3.62 9.23 3.59
CA VAL A 18 -3.24 10.61 3.30
C VAL A 18 -2.37 10.55 2.05
N VAL A 19 -2.82 11.17 0.98
CA VAL A 19 -2.14 11.10 -0.32
C VAL A 19 -1.27 12.34 -0.51
N HIS A 20 -0.01 12.11 -0.82
CA HIS A 20 0.95 13.19 -1.09
C HIS A 20 1.38 13.07 -2.54
N ARG A 21 1.48 14.21 -3.21
CA ARG A 21 1.85 14.23 -4.62
C ARG A 21 3.21 14.89 -4.77
N ALA A 22 4.16 14.11 -5.25
CA ALA A 22 5.51 14.55 -5.59
C ALA A 22 6.39 14.86 -4.39
N GLU A 23 5.85 15.38 -3.31
CA GLU A 23 6.65 15.73 -2.16
C GLU A 23 6.42 14.78 -1.00
N ARG A 24 7.52 14.35 -0.42
CA ARG A 24 7.48 13.47 0.73
C ARG A 24 7.29 14.29 2.00
N PRO A 25 6.31 13.94 2.83
CA PRO A 25 6.15 14.66 4.10
C PRO A 25 7.28 14.32 5.06
N SER A 26 7.53 15.22 6.00
CA SER A 26 8.53 14.96 7.03
C SER A 26 7.85 14.23 8.19
N LEU A 27 8.06 12.93 8.23
CA LEU A 27 7.50 12.07 9.27
C LEU A 27 8.62 11.19 9.82
N PRO A 28 9.44 11.73 10.73
CA PRO A 28 10.69 11.07 11.12
C PRO A 28 10.49 9.72 11.78
N ASP A 29 9.34 9.48 12.42
CA ASP A 29 9.10 8.21 13.08
C ASP A 29 8.30 7.23 12.25
N ALA A 30 7.95 7.59 11.03
CA ALA A 30 7.17 6.74 10.18
C ALA A 30 8.02 5.63 9.58
N GLY A 31 7.44 4.46 9.43
CA GLY A 31 8.04 3.42 8.62
C GLY A 31 7.83 3.75 7.15
N VAL A 32 8.81 3.44 6.34
CA VAL A 32 8.75 3.73 4.90
C VAL A 32 8.97 2.45 4.14
N SER A 33 8.08 2.18 3.19
CA SER A 33 8.23 1.03 2.30
C SER A 33 7.99 1.48 0.87
N ARG A 34 8.61 0.78 -0.06
CA ARG A 34 8.34 1.04 -1.47
C ARG A 34 7.26 0.08 -1.93
N ALA A 35 6.16 0.62 -2.41
CA ALA A 35 5.08 -0.20 -2.90
C ALA A 35 5.44 -0.75 -4.27
N ALA A 36 5.11 -2.01 -4.49
CA ALA A 36 5.33 -2.64 -5.78
C ALA A 36 4.30 -2.16 -6.80
N TYR A 37 3.06 -2.01 -6.36
CA TYR A 37 1.96 -1.60 -7.23
C TYR A 37 0.93 -0.83 -6.43
N GLY A 38 0.12 -0.06 -7.15
CA GLY A 38 -1.10 0.52 -6.60
C GLY A 38 -2.29 0.01 -7.40
N VAL A 39 -3.43 -0.13 -6.75
CA VAL A 39 -4.66 -0.60 -7.39
C VAL A 39 -5.66 0.55 -7.38
N ALA A 40 -5.98 1.07 -8.56
CA ALA A 40 -6.81 2.26 -8.67
C ALA A 40 -8.24 2.04 -8.17
N ALA A 41 -8.82 0.89 -8.49
CA ALA A 41 -10.23 0.63 -8.14
C ALA A 41 -10.49 0.71 -6.65
N THR A 42 -9.52 0.31 -5.83
CA THR A 42 -9.69 0.26 -4.38
C THR A 42 -8.84 1.28 -3.63
N GLY A 43 -7.89 1.91 -4.32
CA GLY A 43 -6.95 2.81 -3.67
C GLY A 43 -5.98 2.08 -2.76
N SER A 44 -5.64 0.84 -3.11
CA SER A 44 -4.78 0.00 -2.29
C SER A 44 -3.33 0.08 -2.74
N VAL A 45 -2.41 -0.15 -1.81
CA VAL A 45 -1.00 -0.32 -2.17
C VAL A 45 -0.62 -1.78 -1.94
N VAL A 46 0.29 -2.27 -2.78
CA VAL A 46 0.73 -3.66 -2.73
C VAL A 46 2.17 -3.67 -2.26
N LEU A 47 2.40 -4.31 -1.14
CA LEU A 47 3.72 -4.42 -0.54
C LEU A 47 4.17 -5.87 -0.67
N ALA A 48 5.31 -6.07 -1.32
CA ALA A 48 5.86 -7.40 -1.50
C ALA A 48 7.06 -7.56 -0.59
N ALA A 49 7.04 -8.56 0.25
CA ALA A 49 8.17 -8.85 1.11
C ALA A 49 9.24 -9.58 0.31
N SER A 50 10.47 -9.16 0.50
CA SER A 50 11.58 -9.83 -0.11
C SER A 50 12.02 -10.99 0.79
N PRO A 51 12.62 -12.03 0.23
CA PRO A 51 13.14 -13.12 1.06
C PRO A 51 14.16 -12.68 2.08
N ASP A 52 14.81 -11.56 1.81
CA ASP A 52 15.83 -11.04 2.72
C ASP A 52 15.25 -10.22 3.84
N GLU A 53 13.96 -9.96 3.82
CA GLU A 53 13.36 -9.12 4.84
C GLU A 53 12.96 -9.92 6.06
N PRO A 54 13.31 -9.43 7.25
CA PRO A 54 12.98 -10.17 8.45
C PRO A 54 11.49 -10.18 8.73
N ARG A 55 11.07 -11.17 9.47
CA ARG A 55 9.66 -11.32 9.84
C ARG A 55 9.12 -10.18 10.65
N SER A 56 10.00 -9.42 11.28
CA SER A 56 9.59 -8.26 12.04
C SER A 56 8.84 -7.23 11.17
N ARG A 57 8.94 -7.36 9.88
CA ARG A 57 8.21 -6.48 9.00
C ARG A 57 6.72 -6.72 8.97
N HIS A 58 6.28 -7.79 9.56
CA HIS A 58 4.85 -8.00 9.76
C HIS A 58 4.29 -7.02 10.79
N LEU A 59 5.17 -6.40 11.55
CA LEU A 59 4.78 -5.38 12.51
C LEU A 59 5.07 -4.02 11.90
N LEU A 60 4.10 -3.48 11.20
CA LEU A 60 4.26 -2.15 10.64
C LEU A 60 4.14 -1.13 11.77
N PRO A 61 4.91 -0.05 11.72
CA PRO A 61 4.79 1.00 12.73
C PRO A 61 3.43 1.68 12.64
N ASP A 62 3.06 2.39 13.70
CA ASP A 62 1.76 3.06 13.76
C ASP A 62 1.54 4.03 12.60
N VAL A 63 2.60 4.68 12.15
CA VAL A 63 2.54 5.56 10.99
C VAL A 63 3.39 4.94 9.90
N HIS A 64 2.80 4.71 8.75
CA HIS A 64 3.48 4.06 7.64
C HIS A 64 3.32 4.87 6.37
N MET A 65 4.40 5.02 5.64
CA MET A 65 4.42 5.75 4.38
C MET A 65 4.84 4.81 3.26
N SER A 66 4.00 4.70 2.24
CA SER A 66 4.30 3.90 1.04
C SER A 66 4.72 4.82 -0.08
N LEU A 67 5.84 4.52 -0.71
CA LEU A 67 6.31 5.26 -1.88
C LEU A 67 5.85 4.50 -3.10
N LEU A 68 5.00 5.13 -3.91
CA LEU A 68 4.38 4.49 -5.05
C LEU A 68 4.65 5.29 -6.32
N ARG A 69 5.26 4.64 -7.31
CA ARG A 69 5.45 5.29 -8.60
C ARG A 69 4.13 5.33 -9.36
N GLU A 70 3.88 6.44 -10.02
CA GLU A 70 2.64 6.60 -10.77
C GLU A 70 2.47 5.56 -11.88
N ASP A 71 3.57 5.11 -12.46
CA ASP A 71 3.52 4.11 -13.52
C ASP A 71 3.33 2.68 -13.00
N ALA A 72 3.28 2.51 -11.70
CA ALA A 72 3.03 1.20 -11.10
C ALA A 72 1.57 1.01 -10.68
N ILE A 73 0.70 1.94 -11.04
CA ILE A 73 -0.73 1.85 -10.70
C ILE A 73 -1.45 1.05 -11.78
N VAL A 74 -2.17 0.01 -11.34
CA VAL A 74 -2.98 -0.81 -12.25
C VAL A 74 -4.46 -0.52 -11.99
N PRO A 75 -5.33 -0.79 -12.98
CA PRO A 75 -6.75 -0.42 -12.83
C PRO A 75 -7.48 -1.18 -11.71
N ASP A 76 -7.23 -2.48 -11.60
CA ASP A 76 -7.98 -3.33 -10.67
C ASP A 76 -7.16 -4.54 -10.27
N LEU A 77 -7.73 -5.37 -9.42
CA LEU A 77 -7.04 -6.56 -8.94
C LEU A 77 -6.78 -7.57 -10.04
N ALA A 78 -7.70 -7.71 -10.98
CA ALA A 78 -7.49 -8.64 -12.10
C ALA A 78 -6.25 -8.23 -12.90
N SER A 79 -6.08 -6.93 -13.13
CA SER A 79 -4.90 -6.42 -13.83
C SER A 79 -3.63 -6.68 -13.01
N LEU A 80 -3.73 -6.54 -11.69
CA LEU A 80 -2.59 -6.81 -10.82
C LEU A 80 -2.13 -8.26 -10.97
N PHE A 81 -3.05 -9.20 -10.90
CA PHE A 81 -2.69 -10.60 -11.02
C PHE A 81 -2.16 -10.94 -12.41
N ALA A 82 -2.68 -10.28 -13.43
CA ALA A 82 -2.15 -10.45 -14.78
C ALA A 82 -0.71 -9.99 -14.89
N VAL A 83 -0.39 -8.84 -14.28
CA VAL A 83 0.98 -8.33 -14.30
C VAL A 83 1.92 -9.25 -13.55
N LEU A 84 1.46 -9.82 -12.46
CA LEU A 84 2.27 -10.74 -11.67
C LEU A 84 2.54 -12.04 -12.42
N GLY A 85 1.74 -12.35 -13.45
CA GLY A 85 2.00 -13.49 -14.32
C GLY A 85 1.97 -14.83 -13.61
N GLY A 86 1.16 -14.95 -12.59
CA GLY A 86 1.10 -16.18 -11.82
C GLY A 86 2.23 -16.34 -10.83
N ARG A 87 3.15 -15.38 -10.78
CA ARG A 87 4.25 -15.41 -9.83
C ARG A 87 3.83 -14.64 -8.59
N LEU A 88 3.34 -15.34 -7.61
CA LEU A 88 3.04 -14.69 -6.36
C LEU A 88 4.27 -14.70 -5.49
N PRO A 89 4.69 -13.54 -4.99
CA PRO A 89 5.79 -13.52 -4.03
C PRO A 89 5.38 -14.32 -2.79
N SER A 90 6.37 -14.81 -2.08
CA SER A 90 6.11 -15.61 -0.88
C SER A 90 5.30 -14.85 0.16
N ALA A 91 5.37 -13.54 0.15
CA ALA A 91 4.55 -12.71 1.01
C ALA A 91 4.09 -11.49 0.22
N LEU A 92 2.79 -11.29 0.19
CA LEU A 92 2.18 -10.16 -0.51
C LEU A 92 1.13 -9.58 0.41
N ALA A 93 1.20 -8.29 0.65
CA ALA A 93 0.20 -7.61 1.45
C ALA A 93 -0.48 -6.54 0.61
N ILE A 94 -1.81 -6.56 0.61
CA ILE A 94 -2.59 -5.52 -0.04
C ILE A 94 -3.19 -4.68 1.07
N VAL A 95 -2.76 -3.43 1.15
CA VAL A 95 -3.17 -2.53 2.21
C VAL A 95 -4.17 -1.54 1.66
N THR A 96 -5.35 -1.49 2.28
CA THR A 96 -6.41 -0.59 1.87
C THR A 96 -6.81 0.27 3.06
N GLY A 97 -6.07 1.36 3.24
CA GLY A 97 -6.33 2.28 4.34
C GLY A 97 -5.72 1.83 5.66
N PRO A 98 -5.98 2.59 6.72
CA PRO A 98 -5.43 2.27 8.03
C PRO A 98 -6.16 1.10 8.67
N SER A 99 -5.50 0.50 9.64
CA SER A 99 -6.08 -0.60 10.38
C SER A 99 -7.18 -0.08 11.31
N ARG A 100 -8.28 -0.82 11.38
CA ARG A 100 -9.39 -0.49 12.27
C ARG A 100 -9.64 -1.67 13.19
N SER A 101 -10.28 -1.38 14.31
CA SER A 101 -10.58 -2.42 15.29
C SER A 101 -11.36 -3.57 14.68
N ALA A 102 -12.32 -3.26 13.81
CA ALA A 102 -13.13 -4.29 13.17
C ALA A 102 -12.31 -5.15 12.23
N ASP A 103 -11.30 -4.58 11.61
CA ASP A 103 -10.44 -5.32 10.70
C ASP A 103 -9.54 -6.28 11.45
N ILE A 104 -9.18 -5.92 12.67
CA ILE A 104 -8.30 -6.75 13.47
C ILE A 104 -8.93 -8.11 13.73
N GLU A 105 -10.22 -8.14 13.99
CA GLU A 105 -10.89 -9.41 14.23
C GLU A 105 -10.86 -10.31 13.02
N GLN A 106 -10.98 -9.74 11.84
CA GLN A 106 -10.94 -10.51 10.61
C GLN A 106 -9.55 -10.97 10.25
N ARG A 107 -8.56 -10.43 10.90
CA ARG A 107 -7.16 -10.75 10.64
C ARG A 107 -6.54 -11.63 11.69
N LEU A 108 -7.36 -12.32 12.42
CA LEU A 108 -6.87 -13.18 13.47
C LEU A 108 -5.77 -14.12 13.03
N VAL A 109 -5.88 -14.56 11.81
CA VAL A 109 -4.96 -15.56 11.28
C VAL A 109 -3.55 -15.02 11.16
N VAL A 110 -3.42 -13.74 10.90
CA VAL A 110 -2.12 -13.19 10.56
C VAL A 110 -1.39 -12.59 11.74
N GLY A 111 -2.12 -12.13 12.73
CA GLY A 111 -1.51 -11.51 13.89
C GLY A 111 -0.75 -10.23 13.54
N VAL A 112 -1.15 -9.57 12.48
CA VAL A 112 -0.49 -8.37 12.05
C VAL A 112 -1.23 -7.16 12.57
N HIS A 113 -0.49 -6.26 13.19
CA HIS A 113 -1.03 -4.96 13.56
C HIS A 113 -0.78 -4.01 12.40
N GLY A 114 -1.84 -3.65 11.70
CA GLY A 114 -1.73 -2.66 10.66
C GLY A 114 -1.50 -1.28 11.26
N PRO A 115 -0.97 -0.34 10.49
CA PRO A 115 -0.73 1.01 10.97
C PRO A 115 -2.04 1.75 11.20
N ARG A 116 -2.02 2.65 12.17
CA ARG A 116 -3.18 3.49 12.49
C ARG A 116 -3.28 4.67 11.54
N GLU A 117 -2.17 5.06 10.98
CA GLU A 117 -2.11 6.18 10.03
C GLU A 117 -1.28 5.74 8.84
N VAL A 118 -1.84 5.88 7.65
CA VAL A 118 -1.17 5.46 6.42
C VAL A 118 -1.10 6.62 5.45
N HIS A 119 0.09 6.78 4.88
CA HIS A 119 0.37 7.79 3.87
C HIS A 119 0.82 7.08 2.60
N VAL A 120 0.51 7.66 1.46
CA VAL A 120 1.07 7.21 0.20
C VAL A 120 1.63 8.42 -0.51
N VAL A 121 2.87 8.29 -0.98
CA VAL A 121 3.54 9.35 -1.74
C VAL A 121 3.57 8.89 -3.19
N LEU A 122 2.92 9.65 -4.05
CA LEU A 122 2.90 9.37 -5.48
C LEU A 122 4.12 10.01 -6.12
N GLU A 123 5.00 9.16 -6.63
CA GLU A 123 6.23 9.60 -7.27
C GLU A 123 6.09 9.56 -8.77
N ARG A 124 6.58 10.57 -9.44
CA ARG A 124 6.54 10.59 -10.89
C ARG A 124 7.45 9.52 -11.47
N ALA A 125 6.97 8.91 -12.52
CA ALA A 125 7.74 7.89 -13.21
C ALA A 125 8.93 8.46 -13.94
#